data_530d29e4f37781a0c031ef99a06dff8e
#
_entry.id   530d29e4f37781a0c031ef99a06dff8e
#
_cell.length_a   1.000
_cell.length_b   1.000
_cell.length_c   1.000
_cell.angle_alpha   90.00
_cell.angle_beta   90.00
_cell.angle_gamma   90.00
#
_symmetry.space_group_name_H-M   'P 1'
#
loop_
_entity.id
_entity.type
_entity.pdbx_description
1 polymer ?
#
loop_
_entity_poly.entity_id
_entity_poly.type
_entity_poly.pdbx_seq_one_letter_code
_entity_poly.pdbx_strand_id
1 'polypeptide(L)'
;MTTAETAWTEAMKYENRHDPYRFFDELRKTPVVQVADKVYVVTGYRELLQLAHDPHVSSDISKSPISAQPAADAQPDVGAEHMAAYGREPSLIVSDPARHDKQRRQVMRHFAPPHSPNVIPNMAADIQTLCNDSLDKIKAGVNGPGGNTFDVVDDYAYPVPVAVICQILGVPLKDEPTFHGWIFDFMAGADMGPDAATEEGQARQQKGKESTAALTAYMADLIQGFLTEPQDNVLSKLVNDKDGPDGPMTPSEAAANAMLLLIAGHDSTVNTIAHCVLTLLRNPESIELLHEKPDLIPKAIEEVLRLQSAVQFFPSRSVTADIEVGGTVIPAGSAVHLLYGAANRDPERFPDPEKFDIQRPDNQHVGWGRGVHSCVGGPLARLEVNIALETFLRRVENPRLVVDPPPYRVNQVFRGPLHLEVEFDRITG
;
A
#
# COMPACT_ATOMS: atom_id res chain seq x y z
N MET A 1 -0.15 23.37 -21.31
CA MET A 1 0.36 22.11 -20.71
C MET A 1 1.14 21.36 -21.78
N THR A 2 2.28 20.79 -21.43
CA THR A 2 3.01 19.85 -22.29
C THR A 2 2.24 18.53 -22.40
N THR A 3 2.63 17.67 -23.34
CA THR A 3 2.05 16.30 -23.45
C THR A 3 2.22 15.52 -22.14
N ALA A 4 3.38 15.68 -21.46
CA ALA A 4 3.64 15.00 -20.19
C ALA A 4 2.77 15.53 -19.04
N GLU A 5 2.62 16.86 -18.91
CA GLU A 5 1.69 17.45 -17.92
C GLU A 5 0.26 16.97 -18.12
N THR A 6 -0.18 16.88 -19.39
CA THR A 6 -1.51 16.39 -19.73
C THR A 6 -1.65 14.92 -19.35
N ALA A 7 -0.68 14.06 -19.71
CA ALA A 7 -0.73 12.63 -19.39
C ALA A 7 -0.72 12.38 -17.88
N TRP A 8 0.10 13.14 -17.13
CA TRP A 8 0.11 13.08 -15.67
C TRP A 8 -1.24 13.48 -15.06
N THR A 9 -1.79 14.61 -15.50
CA THR A 9 -3.11 15.09 -15.04
C THR A 9 -4.21 14.07 -15.31
N GLU A 10 -4.23 13.48 -16.51
CA GLU A 10 -5.20 12.43 -16.86
C GLU A 10 -5.02 11.16 -16.03
N ALA A 11 -3.77 10.73 -15.78
CA ALA A 11 -3.50 9.57 -14.92
C ALA A 11 -4.02 9.77 -13.49
N MET A 12 -4.02 11.01 -13.01
CA MET A 12 -4.45 11.37 -11.64
C MET A 12 -5.95 11.55 -11.48
N LYS A 13 -6.73 11.65 -12.56
CA LYS A 13 -8.19 11.75 -12.48
C LYS A 13 -8.85 10.47 -11.96
N TYR A 14 -9.92 10.62 -11.19
CA TYR A 14 -10.68 9.51 -10.65
C TYR A 14 -11.27 8.60 -11.74
N GLU A 15 -11.78 9.17 -12.82
CA GLU A 15 -12.36 8.42 -13.94
C GLU A 15 -11.40 7.42 -14.59
N ASN A 16 -10.08 7.68 -14.51
CA ASN A 16 -9.03 6.83 -15.06
C ASN A 16 -8.41 5.88 -14.00
N ARG A 17 -8.94 5.86 -12.77
CA ARG A 17 -8.38 5.09 -11.65
C ARG A 17 -8.34 3.59 -11.91
N HIS A 18 -9.31 3.07 -12.66
CA HIS A 18 -9.37 1.65 -13.02
C HIS A 18 -8.26 1.23 -13.98
N ASP A 19 -7.77 2.16 -14.83
CA ASP A 19 -6.69 1.91 -15.79
C ASP A 19 -5.88 3.20 -16.10
N PRO A 20 -4.92 3.58 -15.24
CA PRO A 20 -4.06 4.73 -15.48
C PRO A 20 -2.90 4.42 -16.44
N TYR A 21 -2.69 3.15 -16.80
CA TYR A 21 -1.45 2.67 -17.43
C TYR A 21 -1.22 3.24 -18.83
N ARG A 22 -2.29 3.46 -19.61
CA ARG A 22 -2.19 4.13 -20.93
C ARG A 22 -1.54 5.51 -20.86
N PHE A 23 -1.72 6.23 -19.74
CA PHE A 23 -1.09 7.52 -19.52
C PHE A 23 0.34 7.38 -19.01
N PHE A 24 0.62 6.34 -18.25
CA PHE A 24 1.98 6.00 -17.84
C PHE A 24 2.83 5.58 -19.03
N ASP A 25 2.26 4.94 -20.06
CA ASP A 25 2.94 4.61 -21.31
C ASP A 25 3.32 5.88 -22.09
N GLU A 26 2.44 6.88 -22.08
CA GLU A 26 2.75 8.18 -22.69
C GLU A 26 3.90 8.87 -21.95
N LEU A 27 3.88 8.86 -20.63
CA LEU A 27 4.97 9.39 -19.79
C LEU A 27 6.29 8.65 -20.02
N ARG A 28 6.25 7.33 -20.19
CA ARG A 28 7.42 6.46 -20.36
C ARG A 28 8.21 6.74 -21.65
N LYS A 29 7.64 7.40 -22.64
CA LYS A 29 8.39 7.87 -23.83
C LYS A 29 9.62 8.71 -23.45
N THR A 30 9.58 9.33 -22.26
CA THR A 30 10.71 9.97 -21.60
C THR A 30 10.74 9.44 -20.16
N PRO A 31 11.58 8.43 -19.84
CA PRO A 31 11.47 7.67 -18.58
C PRO A 31 11.60 8.51 -17.31
N VAL A 32 12.19 9.72 -17.44
CA VAL A 32 12.23 10.74 -16.38
C VAL A 32 11.77 12.05 -16.99
N VAL A 33 10.61 12.55 -16.58
CA VAL A 33 9.98 13.71 -17.20
C VAL A 33 9.43 14.69 -16.15
N GLN A 34 9.59 16.00 -16.42
CA GLN A 34 8.99 17.04 -15.62
C GLN A 34 7.49 17.17 -15.94
N VAL A 35 6.64 17.16 -14.92
CA VAL A 35 5.17 17.22 -15.03
C VAL A 35 4.57 18.48 -14.40
N ALA A 36 5.35 19.20 -13.60
CA ALA A 36 5.01 20.53 -13.04
C ALA A 36 6.32 21.24 -12.67
N ASP A 37 6.23 22.50 -12.21
CA ASP A 37 7.43 23.21 -11.75
C ASP A 37 8.11 22.43 -10.63
N LYS A 38 9.40 22.07 -10.85
CA LYS A 38 10.21 21.25 -9.94
C LYS A 38 9.59 19.92 -9.52
N VAL A 39 8.65 19.36 -10.28
CA VAL A 39 8.05 18.06 -10.03
C VAL A 39 8.35 17.11 -11.19
N TYR A 40 9.00 16.02 -10.89
CA TYR A 40 9.39 14.98 -11.85
C TYR A 40 8.69 13.66 -11.55
N VAL A 41 8.38 12.91 -12.59
CA VAL A 41 7.91 11.52 -12.49
C VAL A 41 8.91 10.59 -13.18
N VAL A 42 9.07 9.40 -12.61
CA VAL A 42 9.99 8.36 -13.09
C VAL A 42 9.20 7.11 -13.39
N THR A 43 9.18 6.73 -14.66
CA THR A 43 8.40 5.61 -15.20
C THR A 43 9.28 4.45 -15.66
N GLY A 44 10.56 4.69 -15.95
CA GLY A 44 11.52 3.67 -16.37
C GLY A 44 11.98 2.81 -15.18
N TYR A 45 12.08 1.50 -15.38
CA TYR A 45 12.49 0.56 -14.34
C TYR A 45 13.93 0.81 -13.87
N ARG A 46 14.87 1.03 -14.80
CA ARG A 46 16.29 1.27 -14.50
C ARG A 46 16.47 2.58 -13.74
N GLU A 47 15.80 3.63 -14.19
CA GLU A 47 15.86 4.97 -13.62
C GLU A 47 15.28 4.98 -12.21
N LEU A 48 14.17 4.26 -12.00
CA LEU A 48 13.57 4.09 -10.69
C LEU A 48 14.54 3.38 -9.72
N LEU A 49 15.20 2.30 -10.17
CA LEU A 49 16.20 1.62 -9.34
C LEU A 49 17.39 2.52 -8.99
N GLN A 50 17.88 3.31 -9.95
CA GLN A 50 18.95 4.27 -9.69
C GLN A 50 18.55 5.24 -8.58
N LEU A 51 17.40 5.90 -8.70
CA LEU A 51 16.94 6.89 -7.73
C LEU A 51 16.56 6.27 -6.37
N ALA A 52 16.03 5.05 -6.35
CA ALA A 52 15.70 4.36 -5.10
C ALA A 52 16.95 4.02 -4.24
N HIS A 53 18.14 4.04 -4.83
CA HIS A 53 19.42 3.80 -4.16
C HIS A 53 20.31 5.05 -4.08
N ASP A 54 19.87 6.19 -4.64
CA ASP A 54 20.67 7.41 -4.64
C ASP A 54 20.58 8.11 -3.28
N PRO A 55 21.69 8.41 -2.60
CA PRO A 55 21.69 9.06 -1.29
C PRO A 55 21.20 10.51 -1.32
N HIS A 56 21.11 11.12 -2.51
CA HIS A 56 20.56 12.47 -2.69
C HIS A 56 19.04 12.48 -2.91
N VAL A 57 18.40 11.31 -2.93
CA VAL A 57 16.94 11.17 -2.96
C VAL A 57 16.45 10.97 -1.54
N SER A 58 16.02 12.05 -0.92
CA SER A 58 15.58 12.10 0.48
C SER A 58 14.11 11.73 0.63
N SER A 59 13.82 10.99 1.68
CA SER A 59 12.45 10.71 2.15
C SER A 59 11.99 11.70 3.22
N ASP A 60 12.89 12.54 3.72
CA ASP A 60 12.60 13.55 4.73
C ASP A 60 11.75 14.67 4.12
N ILE A 61 10.52 14.69 4.55
CA ILE A 61 9.50 15.60 4.04
C ILE A 61 9.80 17.06 4.35
N SER A 62 10.58 17.35 5.41
CA SER A 62 11.01 18.72 5.71
C SER A 62 11.93 19.32 4.64
N LYS A 63 12.49 18.46 3.77
CA LYS A 63 13.31 18.84 2.63
C LYS A 63 12.50 19.00 1.35
N SER A 64 11.20 18.71 1.38
CA SER A 64 10.34 18.82 0.20
C SER A 64 10.17 20.27 -0.23
N PRO A 65 10.39 20.59 -1.52
CA PRO A 65 10.12 21.93 -2.04
C PRO A 65 8.63 22.29 -1.96
N ILE A 66 7.78 21.28 -1.90
CA ILE A 66 6.32 21.44 -1.82
C ILE A 66 5.93 21.90 -0.41
N SER A 67 6.62 21.43 0.65
CA SER A 67 6.37 21.88 2.03
C SER A 67 6.84 23.31 2.35
N ALA A 68 7.67 23.88 1.48
CA ALA A 68 8.20 25.23 1.65
C ALA A 68 7.32 26.33 1.04
N GLN A 69 6.24 26.02 0.34
CA GLN A 69 5.34 27.02 -0.25
C GLN A 69 4.36 27.59 0.79
N PRO A 70 4.16 28.93 0.83
CA PRO A 70 3.17 29.53 1.73
C PRO A 70 1.75 29.10 1.33
N ALA A 71 0.90 28.88 2.33
CA ALA A 71 -0.43 28.29 2.23
C ALA A 71 -1.46 29.01 1.32
N ALA A 72 -1.09 30.11 0.64
CA ALA A 72 -2.02 30.91 -0.17
C ALA A 72 -2.18 30.42 -1.61
N ASP A 73 -1.18 29.67 -2.16
CA ASP A 73 -1.21 29.15 -3.54
C ASP A 73 -0.81 27.65 -3.65
N ALA A 74 -0.62 26.99 -2.53
CA ALA A 74 -0.17 25.61 -2.51
C ALA A 74 -1.31 24.66 -2.87
N GLN A 75 -1.11 23.83 -3.88
CA GLN A 75 -1.77 22.52 -3.92
C GLN A 75 -1.51 21.83 -2.57
N PRO A 76 -2.49 21.08 -2.02
CA PRO A 76 -2.34 20.50 -0.69
C PRO A 76 -1.05 19.67 -0.64
N ASP A 77 -0.15 20.06 0.25
CA ASP A 77 1.11 19.39 0.49
C ASP A 77 0.85 18.09 1.24
N VAL A 78 0.66 17.01 0.48
CA VAL A 78 0.57 15.64 1.01
C VAL A 78 1.72 15.34 1.97
N GLY A 79 2.80 16.06 1.85
CA GLY A 79 3.98 15.96 2.68
C GLY A 79 3.84 16.58 4.06
N ALA A 80 3.40 17.83 4.16
CA ALA A 80 3.20 18.49 5.45
C ALA A 80 1.99 17.90 6.20
N GLU A 81 0.97 17.48 5.47
CA GLU A 81 -0.17 16.75 6.02
C GLU A 81 0.26 15.38 6.55
N HIS A 82 1.16 14.69 5.85
CA HIS A 82 1.73 13.44 6.34
C HIS A 82 2.49 13.62 7.66
N MET A 83 3.28 14.69 7.79
CA MET A 83 3.97 15.03 9.05
C MET A 83 3.00 15.44 10.17
N ALA A 84 1.97 16.21 9.85
CA ALA A 84 0.92 16.55 10.80
C ALA A 84 0.11 15.29 11.19
N ALA A 85 -0.03 14.37 10.24
CA ALA A 85 -0.75 13.11 10.39
C ALA A 85 -0.06 12.12 11.34
N TYR A 86 1.28 12.02 11.28
CA TYR A 86 2.02 11.07 12.11
C TYR A 86 2.58 11.69 13.39
N GLY A 87 2.03 12.84 13.81
CA GLY A 87 2.53 13.59 14.94
C GLY A 87 3.78 14.42 14.61
N ARG A 88 4.42 14.99 15.64
CA ARG A 88 5.61 15.83 15.45
C ARG A 88 6.88 15.04 15.11
N GLU A 89 6.86 13.71 15.31
CA GLU A 89 7.99 12.84 15.01
C GLU A 89 7.73 12.06 13.71
N PRO A 90 8.66 12.09 12.75
CA PRO A 90 8.52 11.35 11.51
C PRO A 90 8.69 9.83 11.73
N SER A 91 7.82 9.04 11.09
CA SER A 91 7.98 7.59 11.02
C SER A 91 9.12 7.19 10.09
N LEU A 92 9.50 5.91 10.12
CA LEU A 92 10.60 5.38 9.30
C LEU A 92 10.43 5.65 7.79
N ILE A 93 9.19 5.69 7.27
CA ILE A 93 8.91 5.85 5.83
C ILE A 93 9.21 7.26 5.32
N VAL A 94 9.13 8.26 6.20
CA VAL A 94 9.39 9.68 5.91
C VAL A 94 10.67 10.17 6.59
N SER A 95 11.62 9.28 6.77
CA SER A 95 12.92 9.57 7.42
C SER A 95 14.08 9.13 6.53
N ASP A 96 15.18 9.85 6.60
CA ASP A 96 16.44 9.52 5.93
C ASP A 96 17.32 8.55 6.76
N PRO A 97 18.39 7.95 6.18
CA PRO A 97 19.15 6.83 6.73
C PRO A 97 19.48 6.84 8.20
N ALA A 98 19.91 7.93 8.82
CA ALA A 98 20.28 7.87 10.23
C ALA A 98 19.09 7.56 11.15
N ARG A 99 17.96 8.26 10.98
CA ARG A 99 16.72 8.02 11.74
C ARG A 99 16.00 6.80 11.22
N HIS A 100 15.85 6.72 9.89
CA HIS A 100 15.23 5.58 9.22
C HIS A 100 15.84 4.26 9.68
N ASP A 101 17.16 4.13 9.64
CA ASP A 101 17.85 2.88 9.93
C ASP A 101 17.66 2.46 11.38
N LYS A 102 17.71 3.42 12.32
CA LYS A 102 17.42 3.17 13.73
C LYS A 102 15.99 2.62 13.89
N GLN A 103 14.99 3.36 13.43
CA GLN A 103 13.58 2.97 13.57
C GLN A 103 13.29 1.65 12.85
N ARG A 104 13.87 1.43 11.66
CA ARG A 104 13.71 0.18 10.92
C ARG A 104 14.30 -1.01 11.69
N ARG A 105 15.47 -0.89 12.28
CA ARG A 105 16.05 -1.97 13.11
C ARG A 105 15.19 -2.25 14.33
N GLN A 106 14.67 -1.21 15.01
CA GLN A 106 13.78 -1.37 16.16
C GLN A 106 12.49 -2.13 15.76
N VAL A 107 11.83 -1.76 14.67
CA VAL A 107 10.64 -2.46 14.18
C VAL A 107 10.97 -3.90 13.77
N MET A 108 11.99 -4.10 12.92
CA MET A 108 12.34 -5.42 12.42
C MET A 108 12.76 -6.40 13.52
N ARG A 109 13.34 -5.90 14.60
CA ARG A 109 13.74 -6.72 15.76
C ARG A 109 12.55 -7.49 16.35
N HIS A 110 11.36 -6.91 16.35
CA HIS A 110 10.16 -7.48 16.97
C HIS A 110 9.14 -8.02 15.98
N PHE A 111 9.34 -7.76 14.69
CA PHE A 111 8.35 -8.04 13.66
C PHE A 111 8.78 -9.16 12.70
N ALA A 112 10.06 -9.22 12.28
CA ALA A 112 10.46 -10.07 11.16
C ALA A 112 11.87 -10.68 11.32
N PRO A 113 12.21 -11.68 10.47
CA PRO A 113 13.57 -12.21 10.41
C PRO A 113 14.61 -11.10 10.17
N PRO A 114 15.85 -11.29 10.63
CA PRO A 114 16.38 -12.49 11.31
C PRO A 114 16.10 -12.53 12.82
N HIS A 115 15.64 -11.42 13.43
CA HIS A 115 15.56 -11.29 14.89
C HIS A 115 14.31 -11.97 15.48
N SER A 116 13.19 -11.93 14.73
CA SER A 116 11.93 -12.55 15.13
C SER A 116 11.41 -13.51 14.05
N PRO A 117 12.12 -14.64 13.79
CA PRO A 117 11.84 -15.51 12.64
C PRO A 117 10.50 -16.23 12.72
N ASN A 118 9.94 -16.38 13.93
CA ASN A 118 8.72 -17.15 14.15
C ASN A 118 7.45 -16.30 14.21
N VAL A 119 7.54 -14.97 14.32
CA VAL A 119 6.35 -14.10 14.45
C VAL A 119 5.43 -14.28 13.25
N ILE A 120 5.93 -14.13 12.05
CA ILE A 120 5.14 -14.25 10.82
C ILE A 120 4.67 -15.70 10.58
N PRO A 121 5.53 -16.73 10.60
CA PRO A 121 5.07 -18.11 10.40
C PRO A 121 4.02 -18.58 11.39
N ASN A 122 4.09 -18.16 12.65
CA ASN A 122 3.13 -18.53 13.68
C ASN A 122 1.71 -17.98 13.41
N MET A 123 1.58 -16.95 12.55
CA MET A 123 0.29 -16.40 12.17
C MET A 123 -0.47 -17.21 11.11
N ALA A 124 0.17 -18.20 10.49
CA ALA A 124 -0.43 -18.95 9.39
C ALA A 124 -1.77 -19.63 9.77
N ALA A 125 -1.85 -20.23 10.96
CA ALA A 125 -3.08 -20.88 11.44
C ALA A 125 -4.22 -19.88 11.71
N ASP A 126 -3.89 -18.73 12.29
CA ASP A 126 -4.85 -17.66 12.57
C ASP A 126 -5.38 -17.06 11.27
N ILE A 127 -4.47 -16.78 10.30
CA ILE A 127 -4.84 -16.29 8.96
C ILE A 127 -5.75 -17.28 8.25
N GLN A 128 -5.43 -18.58 8.29
CA GLN A 128 -6.26 -19.62 7.69
C GLN A 128 -7.65 -19.68 8.32
N THR A 129 -7.73 -19.53 9.65
CA THR A 129 -9.00 -19.47 10.38
C THR A 129 -9.82 -18.26 9.94
N LEU A 130 -9.21 -17.07 9.90
CA LEU A 130 -9.88 -15.84 9.44
C LEU A 130 -10.43 -15.97 8.02
N CYS A 131 -9.66 -16.54 7.10
CA CYS A 131 -10.12 -16.78 5.72
C CYS A 131 -11.32 -17.74 5.67
N ASN A 132 -11.26 -18.83 6.44
CA ASN A 132 -12.36 -19.79 6.52
C ASN A 132 -13.61 -19.17 7.13
N ASP A 133 -13.48 -18.46 8.24
CA ASP A 133 -14.60 -17.81 8.95
C ASP A 133 -15.30 -16.76 8.07
N SER A 134 -14.52 -16.02 7.26
CA SER A 134 -15.08 -15.06 6.31
C SER A 134 -15.92 -15.77 5.24
N LEU A 135 -15.43 -16.83 4.63
CA LEU A 135 -16.21 -17.61 3.66
C LEU A 135 -17.40 -18.34 4.29
N ASP A 136 -17.29 -18.79 5.53
CA ASP A 136 -18.40 -19.43 6.25
C ASP A 136 -19.52 -18.42 6.56
N LYS A 137 -19.18 -17.18 6.91
CA LYS A 137 -20.16 -16.09 7.08
C LYS A 137 -20.86 -15.77 5.76
N ILE A 138 -20.12 -15.65 4.65
CA ILE A 138 -20.70 -15.43 3.31
C ILE A 138 -21.64 -16.59 2.97
N LYS A 139 -21.22 -17.85 3.15
CA LYS A 139 -22.02 -19.05 2.92
C LYS A 139 -23.33 -19.05 3.74
N ALA A 140 -23.27 -18.63 4.99
CA ALA A 140 -24.46 -18.53 5.84
C ALA A 140 -25.44 -17.44 5.37
N GLY A 141 -24.96 -16.39 4.71
CA GLY A 141 -25.76 -15.29 4.15
C GLY A 141 -26.41 -15.58 2.79
N VAL A 142 -26.00 -16.64 2.09
CA VAL A 142 -26.44 -16.99 0.72
C VAL A 142 -27.96 -17.17 0.57
N ASN A 143 -28.65 -17.52 1.63
CA ASN A 143 -30.11 -17.64 1.63
C ASN A 143 -30.86 -16.30 1.87
N GLY A 144 -30.12 -15.20 1.93
CA GLY A 144 -30.65 -13.84 2.09
C GLY A 144 -31.03 -13.16 0.79
N PRO A 145 -31.44 -11.88 0.82
CA PRO A 145 -31.90 -11.13 -0.35
C PRO A 145 -30.85 -10.94 -1.47
N GLY A 146 -29.54 -11.13 -1.17
CA GLY A 146 -28.44 -10.96 -2.11
C GLY A 146 -28.15 -12.17 -3.00
N GLY A 147 -28.77 -13.34 -2.76
CA GLY A 147 -28.50 -14.56 -3.55
C GLY A 147 -27.05 -15.06 -3.37
N ASN A 148 -26.44 -15.53 -4.46
CA ASN A 148 -25.07 -16.06 -4.48
C ASN A 148 -24.04 -15.00 -4.87
N THR A 149 -24.12 -13.80 -4.29
CA THR A 149 -23.16 -12.71 -4.52
C THR A 149 -22.56 -12.24 -3.19
N PHE A 150 -21.32 -11.76 -3.22
CA PHE A 150 -20.66 -11.10 -2.10
C PHE A 150 -19.62 -10.09 -2.61
N ASP A 151 -19.24 -9.16 -1.76
CA ASP A 151 -18.16 -8.22 -2.02
C ASP A 151 -16.82 -8.82 -1.54
N VAL A 152 -15.94 -9.14 -2.49
CA VAL A 152 -14.61 -9.67 -2.16
C VAL A 152 -13.82 -8.70 -1.30
N VAL A 153 -13.99 -7.38 -1.47
CA VAL A 153 -13.25 -6.38 -0.70
C VAL A 153 -13.72 -6.41 0.76
N ASP A 154 -14.99 -6.18 1.01
CA ASP A 154 -15.51 -5.99 2.36
C ASP A 154 -15.73 -7.30 3.13
N ASP A 155 -16.23 -8.35 2.44
CA ASP A 155 -16.62 -9.59 3.10
C ASP A 155 -15.46 -10.59 3.26
N TYR A 156 -14.39 -10.46 2.42
CA TYR A 156 -13.30 -11.44 2.40
C TYR A 156 -11.90 -10.84 2.56
N ALA A 157 -11.52 -9.86 1.72
CA ALA A 157 -10.16 -9.33 1.71
C ALA A 157 -9.85 -8.43 2.90
N TYR A 158 -10.83 -7.65 3.38
CA TYR A 158 -10.66 -6.69 4.48
C TYR A 158 -10.50 -7.35 5.86
N PRO A 159 -11.31 -8.34 6.26
CA PRO A 159 -11.27 -8.89 7.62
C PRO A 159 -9.92 -9.51 8.00
N VAL A 160 -9.20 -10.09 7.03
CA VAL A 160 -7.98 -10.85 7.28
C VAL A 160 -6.81 -9.95 7.70
N PRO A 161 -6.29 -9.04 6.85
CA PRO A 161 -5.12 -8.23 7.20
C PRO A 161 -5.40 -7.26 8.35
N VAL A 162 -6.66 -6.81 8.53
CA VAL A 162 -7.02 -5.96 9.66
C VAL A 162 -6.89 -6.70 10.98
N ALA A 163 -7.43 -7.91 11.09
CA ALA A 163 -7.30 -8.71 12.30
C ALA A 163 -5.83 -9.04 12.60
N VAL A 164 -5.07 -9.39 11.58
CA VAL A 164 -3.65 -9.74 11.69
C VAL A 164 -2.80 -8.56 12.17
N ILE A 165 -2.95 -7.38 11.57
CA ILE A 165 -2.16 -6.21 11.99
C ILE A 165 -2.56 -5.73 13.38
N CYS A 166 -3.85 -5.80 13.75
CA CYS A 166 -4.31 -5.50 15.10
C CYS A 166 -3.67 -6.44 16.13
N GLN A 167 -3.66 -7.75 15.87
CA GLN A 167 -3.03 -8.74 16.74
C GLN A 167 -1.54 -8.46 16.92
N ILE A 168 -0.80 -8.21 15.84
CA ILE A 168 0.65 -7.92 15.86
C ILE A 168 0.95 -6.66 16.67
N LEU A 169 0.19 -5.59 16.44
CA LEU A 169 0.43 -4.31 17.10
C LEU A 169 -0.13 -4.26 18.52
N GLY A 170 -1.06 -5.14 18.88
CA GLY A 170 -1.78 -5.10 20.15
C GLY A 170 -2.93 -4.08 20.16
N VAL A 171 -3.47 -3.75 18.98
CA VAL A 171 -4.66 -2.91 18.83
C VAL A 171 -5.89 -3.77 19.08
N PRO A 172 -6.79 -3.41 20.02
CA PRO A 172 -8.00 -4.19 20.28
C PRO A 172 -8.92 -4.25 19.05
N LEU A 173 -9.19 -5.44 18.54
CA LEU A 173 -10.04 -5.62 17.35
C LEU A 173 -11.46 -5.08 17.53
N LYS A 174 -11.97 -4.99 18.76
CA LYS A 174 -13.26 -4.38 19.07
C LYS A 174 -13.35 -2.89 18.71
N ASP A 175 -12.19 -2.21 18.59
CA ASP A 175 -12.08 -0.79 18.25
C ASP A 175 -12.00 -0.58 16.72
N GLU A 176 -11.98 -1.71 15.95
CA GLU A 176 -11.89 -1.69 14.49
C GLU A 176 -12.92 -0.78 13.82
N PRO A 177 -14.22 -0.83 14.13
CA PRO A 177 -15.20 0.03 13.45
C PRO A 177 -14.91 1.53 13.60
N THR A 178 -14.22 1.92 14.67
CA THR A 178 -13.85 3.31 14.93
C THR A 178 -12.64 3.73 14.09
N PHE A 179 -11.55 2.99 14.16
CA PHE A 179 -10.34 3.35 13.41
C PHE A 179 -10.47 3.07 11.91
N HIS A 180 -11.33 2.14 11.49
CA HIS A 180 -11.64 1.92 10.08
C HIS A 180 -12.14 3.21 9.42
N GLY A 181 -13.10 3.89 10.02
CA GLY A 181 -13.61 5.17 9.52
C GLY A 181 -12.51 6.22 9.42
N TRP A 182 -11.64 6.32 10.42
CA TRP A 182 -10.53 7.28 10.39
C TRP A 182 -9.51 6.98 9.30
N ILE A 183 -9.15 5.71 9.10
CA ILE A 183 -8.21 5.31 8.04
C ILE A 183 -8.83 5.56 6.66
N PHE A 184 -10.11 5.23 6.48
CA PHE A 184 -10.82 5.49 5.23
C PHE A 184 -10.83 6.99 4.89
N ASP A 185 -11.17 7.85 5.86
CA ASP A 185 -11.17 9.30 5.68
C ASP A 185 -9.77 9.85 5.39
N PHE A 186 -8.74 9.36 6.12
CA PHE A 186 -7.34 9.71 5.87
C PHE A 186 -6.94 9.37 4.43
N MET A 187 -7.23 8.14 4.00
CA MET A 187 -6.89 7.69 2.64
C MET A 187 -7.63 8.47 1.56
N ALA A 188 -8.91 8.80 1.77
CA ALA A 188 -9.70 9.61 0.84
C ALA A 188 -9.24 11.07 0.81
N GLY A 189 -8.77 11.60 1.96
CA GLY A 189 -8.24 12.96 2.08
C GLY A 189 -6.86 13.15 1.45
N ALA A 190 -6.11 12.06 1.23
CA ALA A 190 -4.78 12.08 0.59
C ALA A 190 -4.83 12.08 -0.95
N ASP A 191 -5.94 12.54 -1.53
CA ASP A 191 -6.09 12.68 -2.99
C ASP A 191 -5.17 13.78 -3.53
N MET A 192 -4.37 13.45 -4.54
CA MET A 192 -3.43 14.35 -5.23
C MET A 192 -3.91 14.76 -6.64
N GLY A 193 -5.07 14.25 -7.06
CA GLY A 193 -5.60 14.50 -8.38
C GLY A 193 -6.25 15.91 -8.52
N PRO A 194 -6.65 16.28 -9.73
CA PRO A 194 -7.34 17.54 -9.97
C PRO A 194 -8.66 17.64 -9.20
N ASP A 195 -9.26 16.52 -8.83
CA ASP A 195 -10.50 16.46 -8.03
C ASP A 195 -10.29 16.92 -6.58
N ALA A 196 -9.04 16.93 -6.08
CA ALA A 196 -8.70 17.45 -4.75
C ALA A 196 -9.00 18.96 -4.58
N ALA A 197 -8.98 19.73 -5.67
CA ALA A 197 -9.28 21.15 -5.66
C ALA A 197 -10.79 21.48 -5.67
N THR A 198 -11.65 20.50 -5.88
CA THR A 198 -13.11 20.69 -5.83
C THR A 198 -13.58 20.89 -4.38
N GLU A 199 -14.80 21.46 -4.21
CA GLU A 199 -15.41 21.61 -2.88
C GLU A 199 -15.52 20.26 -2.16
N GLU A 200 -15.91 19.21 -2.87
CA GLU A 200 -15.96 17.84 -2.33
C GLU A 200 -14.57 17.31 -1.96
N GLY A 201 -13.56 17.56 -2.80
CA GLY A 201 -12.17 17.21 -2.53
C GLY A 201 -11.62 17.88 -1.28
N GLN A 202 -11.88 19.19 -1.13
CA GLN A 202 -11.50 19.95 0.07
C GLN A 202 -12.21 19.45 1.33
N ALA A 203 -13.49 19.08 1.23
CA ALA A 203 -14.22 18.48 2.35
C ALA A 203 -13.62 17.12 2.75
N ARG A 204 -13.25 16.27 1.78
CA ARG A 204 -12.54 15.01 2.06
C ARG A 204 -11.20 15.24 2.76
N GLN A 205 -10.41 16.23 2.31
CA GLN A 205 -9.13 16.57 2.94
C GLN A 205 -9.31 17.04 4.38
N GLN A 206 -10.31 17.90 4.65
CA GLN A 206 -10.58 18.39 6.00
C GLN A 206 -10.97 17.22 6.92
N LYS A 207 -11.84 16.33 6.46
CA LYS A 207 -12.24 15.13 7.20
C LYS A 207 -11.06 14.19 7.44
N GLY A 208 -10.19 14.03 6.45
CA GLY A 208 -8.94 13.26 6.58
C GLY A 208 -8.02 13.80 7.67
N LYS A 209 -7.87 15.14 7.79
CA LYS A 209 -7.10 15.79 8.86
C LYS A 209 -7.68 15.52 10.24
N GLU A 210 -8.99 15.64 10.39
CA GLU A 210 -9.69 15.36 11.66
C GLU A 210 -9.52 13.89 12.07
N SER A 211 -9.73 12.98 11.14
CA SER A 211 -9.58 11.53 11.37
C SER A 211 -8.13 11.15 11.72
N THR A 212 -7.16 11.81 11.09
CA THR A 212 -5.74 11.66 11.43
C THR A 212 -5.43 12.07 12.86
N ALA A 213 -5.94 13.23 13.30
CA ALA A 213 -5.75 13.70 14.66
C ALA A 213 -6.36 12.72 15.68
N ALA A 214 -7.55 12.18 15.40
CA ALA A 214 -8.21 11.20 16.23
C ALA A 214 -7.42 9.88 16.32
N LEU A 215 -6.93 9.37 15.18
CA LEU A 215 -6.12 8.16 15.14
C LEU A 215 -4.77 8.35 15.87
N THR A 216 -4.16 9.53 15.76
CA THR A 216 -2.92 9.88 16.47
C THR A 216 -3.14 9.86 17.98
N ALA A 217 -4.23 10.46 18.47
CA ALA A 217 -4.58 10.46 19.89
C ALA A 217 -4.83 9.03 20.40
N TYR A 218 -5.58 8.23 19.65
CA TYR A 218 -5.84 6.82 19.97
C TYR A 218 -4.55 6.01 20.11
N MET A 219 -3.60 6.16 19.17
CA MET A 219 -2.32 5.47 19.23
C MET A 219 -1.45 5.94 20.41
N ALA A 220 -1.49 7.23 20.72
CA ALA A 220 -0.77 7.77 21.87
C ALA A 220 -1.30 7.19 23.20
N ASP A 221 -2.62 7.10 23.36
CA ASP A 221 -3.26 6.52 24.54
C ASP A 221 -2.94 5.02 24.68
N LEU A 222 -2.97 4.28 23.57
CA LEU A 222 -2.61 2.86 23.55
C LEU A 222 -1.17 2.63 24.00
N ILE A 223 -0.24 3.45 23.51
CA ILE A 223 1.19 3.39 23.87
C ILE A 223 1.42 3.75 25.33
N GLN A 224 0.70 4.73 25.89
CA GLN A 224 0.77 5.04 27.31
C GLN A 224 0.30 3.85 28.17
N GLY A 225 -0.73 3.13 27.71
CA GLY A 225 -1.15 1.88 28.33
C GLY A 225 -0.01 0.84 28.37
N PHE A 226 0.68 0.64 27.26
CA PHE A 226 1.82 -0.31 27.18
C PHE A 226 3.05 0.08 27.99
N LEU A 227 3.28 1.36 28.24
CA LEU A 227 4.32 1.82 29.16
C LEU A 227 4.00 1.49 30.61
N THR A 228 2.70 1.49 30.96
CA THR A 228 2.23 1.19 32.31
C THR A 228 2.08 -0.31 32.55
N GLU A 229 1.55 -1.02 31.57
CA GLU A 229 1.31 -2.46 31.60
C GLU A 229 1.83 -3.12 30.31
N PRO A 230 3.11 -3.54 30.29
CA PRO A 230 3.73 -4.17 29.12
C PRO A 230 3.01 -5.47 28.69
N GLN A 231 2.83 -5.66 27.38
CA GLN A 231 2.19 -6.80 26.76
C GLN A 231 3.09 -7.46 25.71
N ASP A 232 2.76 -8.69 25.31
CA ASP A 232 3.49 -9.41 24.26
C ASP A 232 2.96 -9.04 22.86
N ASN A 233 3.20 -7.77 22.44
CA ASN A 233 2.92 -7.28 21.11
C ASN A 233 4.05 -6.34 20.64
N VAL A 234 4.06 -6.01 19.35
CA VAL A 234 5.13 -5.22 18.76
C VAL A 234 5.19 -3.81 19.37
N LEU A 235 4.06 -3.11 19.53
CA LEU A 235 4.08 -1.74 20.06
C LEU A 235 4.58 -1.67 21.49
N SER A 236 4.16 -2.61 22.35
CA SER A 236 4.66 -2.71 23.71
C SER A 236 6.16 -2.96 23.75
N LYS A 237 6.66 -3.84 22.86
CA LYS A 237 8.10 -4.12 22.76
C LYS A 237 8.87 -2.90 22.28
N LEU A 238 8.37 -2.15 21.30
CA LEU A 238 9.03 -0.95 20.77
C LEU A 238 9.33 0.10 21.85
N VAL A 239 8.43 0.28 22.82
CA VAL A 239 8.59 1.29 23.89
C VAL A 239 9.22 0.76 25.17
N ASN A 240 9.38 -0.55 25.32
CA ASN A 240 9.92 -1.19 26.52
C ASN A 240 11.24 -1.95 26.30
N ASP A 241 11.72 -2.15 25.05
CA ASP A 241 12.95 -2.92 24.75
C ASP A 241 14.20 -2.14 25.16
N LYS A 242 14.65 -2.36 26.40
CA LYS A 242 15.89 -1.78 26.95
C LYS A 242 17.13 -2.55 26.53
N ASP A 243 16.97 -3.77 26.03
CA ASP A 243 18.08 -4.66 25.68
C ASP A 243 18.49 -4.58 24.21
N GLY A 244 17.69 -3.85 23.40
CA GLY A 244 17.97 -3.61 21.99
C GLY A 244 19.16 -2.65 21.81
N PRO A 245 19.97 -2.81 20.74
CA PRO A 245 21.14 -1.97 20.49
C PRO A 245 20.80 -0.48 20.29
N ASP A 246 19.57 -0.19 19.85
CA ASP A 246 19.07 1.17 19.62
C ASP A 246 18.24 1.71 20.80
N GLY A 247 18.02 0.89 21.83
CA GLY A 247 17.13 1.19 22.95
C GLY A 247 15.64 1.26 22.54
N PRO A 248 14.74 1.61 23.50
CA PRO A 248 13.33 1.78 23.20
C PRO A 248 13.06 3.02 22.32
N MET A 249 11.96 2.98 21.57
CA MET A 249 11.43 4.18 20.92
C MET A 249 10.86 5.14 21.95
N THR A 250 10.94 6.44 21.68
CA THR A 250 10.12 7.41 22.42
C THR A 250 8.63 7.15 22.15
N PRO A 251 7.71 7.52 23.06
CA PRO A 251 6.27 7.36 22.80
C PRO A 251 5.80 8.01 21.50
N SER A 252 6.34 9.17 21.14
CA SER A 252 6.00 9.86 19.88
C SER A 252 6.53 9.12 18.64
N GLU A 253 7.77 8.60 18.67
CA GLU A 253 8.32 7.76 17.59
C GLU A 253 7.50 6.48 17.42
N ALA A 254 7.09 5.86 18.54
CA ALA A 254 6.29 4.66 18.52
C ALA A 254 4.89 4.92 17.96
N ALA A 255 4.23 6.03 18.33
CA ALA A 255 2.93 6.42 17.79
C ALA A 255 2.98 6.66 16.28
N ALA A 256 3.99 7.39 15.78
CA ALA A 256 4.17 7.63 14.36
C ALA A 256 4.37 6.33 13.57
N ASN A 257 5.19 5.40 14.10
CA ASN A 257 5.39 4.11 13.45
C ASN A 257 4.19 3.17 13.62
N ALA A 258 3.43 3.24 14.73
CA ALA A 258 2.20 2.49 14.91
C ALA A 258 1.14 2.84 13.85
N MET A 259 0.94 4.13 13.60
CA MET A 259 0.04 4.60 12.56
C MET A 259 0.48 4.12 11.17
N LEU A 260 1.79 4.27 10.85
CA LEU A 260 2.34 3.76 9.60
C LEU A 260 2.07 2.27 9.43
N LEU A 261 2.39 1.46 10.44
CA LEU A 261 2.26 0.00 10.36
C LEU A 261 0.78 -0.42 10.27
N LEU A 262 -0.11 0.24 10.99
CA LEU A 262 -1.54 -0.05 10.93
C LEU A 262 -2.10 0.26 9.53
N ILE A 263 -1.84 1.46 8.99
CA ILE A 263 -2.36 1.87 7.67
C ILE A 263 -1.74 1.03 6.56
N ALA A 264 -0.41 0.89 6.55
CA ALA A 264 0.30 0.15 5.50
C ALA A 264 0.02 -1.36 5.55
N GLY A 265 -0.19 -1.90 6.76
CA GLY A 265 -0.34 -3.34 6.97
C GLY A 265 -1.68 -3.89 6.50
N HIS A 266 -2.74 -3.07 6.44
CA HIS A 266 -4.02 -3.60 5.98
C HIS A 266 -4.41 -3.16 4.58
N ASP A 267 -4.40 -1.88 4.25
CA ASP A 267 -5.01 -1.38 3.01
C ASP A 267 -4.33 -1.91 1.74
N SER A 268 -2.99 -1.98 1.73
CA SER A 268 -2.24 -2.52 0.59
C SER A 268 -2.46 -4.02 0.41
N THR A 269 -2.62 -4.77 1.49
CA THR A 269 -2.86 -6.23 1.45
C THR A 269 -4.30 -6.53 1.00
N VAL A 270 -5.30 -5.77 1.48
CA VAL A 270 -6.69 -5.82 0.99
C VAL A 270 -6.72 -5.61 -0.53
N ASN A 271 -6.09 -4.54 -1.01
CA ASN A 271 -6.03 -4.23 -2.44
C ASN A 271 -5.30 -5.34 -3.23
N THR A 272 -4.27 -5.96 -2.66
CA THR A 272 -3.55 -7.06 -3.32
C THR A 272 -4.43 -8.31 -3.43
N ILE A 273 -5.15 -8.70 -2.38
CA ILE A 273 -6.10 -9.84 -2.42
C ILE A 273 -7.19 -9.56 -3.47
N ALA A 274 -7.80 -8.38 -3.43
CA ALA A 274 -8.83 -7.99 -4.39
C ALA A 274 -8.31 -7.99 -5.85
N HIS A 275 -7.09 -7.48 -6.08
CA HIS A 275 -6.46 -7.53 -7.40
C HIS A 275 -6.12 -8.96 -7.84
N CYS A 276 -5.74 -9.86 -6.93
CA CYS A 276 -5.54 -11.27 -7.27
C CYS A 276 -6.84 -11.89 -7.77
N VAL A 277 -7.93 -11.71 -7.05
CA VAL A 277 -9.23 -12.23 -7.46
C VAL A 277 -9.67 -11.61 -8.79
N LEU A 278 -9.65 -10.28 -8.91
CA LEU A 278 -10.04 -9.56 -10.13
C LEU A 278 -9.23 -10.02 -11.36
N THR A 279 -7.90 -10.12 -11.20
CA THR A 279 -7.02 -10.51 -12.30
C THR A 279 -7.27 -11.96 -12.73
N LEU A 280 -7.44 -12.86 -11.78
CA LEU A 280 -7.75 -14.26 -12.08
C LEU A 280 -9.12 -14.43 -12.75
N LEU A 281 -10.14 -13.70 -12.31
CA LEU A 281 -11.47 -13.75 -12.94
C LEU A 281 -11.49 -13.18 -14.37
N ARG A 282 -10.53 -12.31 -14.71
CA ARG A 282 -10.30 -11.84 -16.09
C ARG A 282 -9.45 -12.79 -16.92
N ASN A 283 -8.81 -13.80 -16.28
CA ASN A 283 -7.93 -14.78 -16.92
C ASN A 283 -8.29 -16.20 -16.42
N PRO A 284 -9.47 -16.73 -16.79
CA PRO A 284 -9.99 -17.99 -16.24
C PRO A 284 -9.09 -19.21 -16.50
N GLU A 285 -8.33 -19.22 -17.59
CA GLU A 285 -7.33 -20.24 -17.88
C GLU A 285 -6.22 -20.31 -16.81
N SER A 286 -5.97 -19.19 -16.15
CA SER A 286 -5.02 -19.13 -15.03
C SER A 286 -5.59 -19.77 -13.77
N ILE A 287 -6.90 -19.70 -13.54
CA ILE A 287 -7.57 -20.41 -12.44
C ILE A 287 -7.46 -21.92 -12.65
N GLU A 288 -7.73 -22.40 -13.86
CA GLU A 288 -7.57 -23.83 -14.20
C GLU A 288 -6.13 -24.29 -13.94
N LEU A 289 -5.15 -23.51 -14.41
CA LEU A 289 -3.73 -23.82 -14.17
C LEU A 289 -3.37 -23.86 -12.67
N LEU A 290 -3.92 -22.97 -11.86
CA LEU A 290 -3.67 -22.94 -10.41
C LEU A 290 -4.36 -24.10 -9.66
N HIS A 291 -5.51 -24.58 -10.15
CA HIS A 291 -6.12 -25.82 -9.64
C HIS A 291 -5.26 -27.04 -9.94
N GLU A 292 -4.67 -27.12 -11.14
CA GLU A 292 -3.77 -28.20 -11.52
C GLU A 292 -2.41 -28.13 -10.80
N LYS A 293 -1.90 -26.92 -10.58
CA LYS A 293 -0.56 -26.62 -10.04
C LYS A 293 -0.61 -25.57 -8.94
N PRO A 294 -1.09 -25.91 -7.72
CA PRO A 294 -1.19 -24.94 -6.61
C PRO A 294 0.15 -24.31 -6.22
N ASP A 295 1.26 -24.97 -6.45
CA ASP A 295 2.61 -24.44 -6.21
C ASP A 295 2.93 -23.16 -6.99
N LEU A 296 2.11 -22.82 -8.00
CA LEU A 296 2.23 -21.58 -8.76
C LEU A 296 1.52 -20.37 -8.09
N ILE A 297 0.72 -20.58 -7.04
CA ILE A 297 0.00 -19.48 -6.36
C ILE A 297 0.96 -18.36 -5.93
N PRO A 298 2.11 -18.62 -5.29
CA PRO A 298 3.04 -17.54 -4.96
C PRO A 298 3.55 -16.76 -6.19
N LYS A 299 3.75 -17.43 -7.32
CA LYS A 299 4.17 -16.77 -8.57
C LYS A 299 3.04 -15.93 -9.18
N ALA A 300 1.81 -16.40 -9.09
CA ALA A 300 0.63 -15.65 -9.53
C ALA A 300 0.50 -14.35 -8.73
N ILE A 301 0.70 -14.39 -7.42
CA ILE A 301 0.67 -13.21 -6.54
C ILE A 301 1.75 -12.19 -6.95
N GLU A 302 2.99 -12.63 -7.15
CA GLU A 302 4.06 -11.70 -7.59
C GLU A 302 3.77 -11.12 -8.98
N GLU A 303 3.17 -11.89 -9.90
CA GLU A 303 2.78 -11.37 -11.22
C GLU A 303 1.60 -10.39 -11.14
N VAL A 304 0.63 -10.63 -10.26
CA VAL A 304 -0.42 -9.65 -9.97
C VAL A 304 0.17 -8.37 -9.39
N LEU A 305 1.10 -8.46 -8.45
CA LEU A 305 1.78 -7.29 -7.88
C LEU A 305 2.59 -6.51 -8.92
N ARG A 306 3.19 -7.21 -9.88
CA ARG A 306 3.82 -6.55 -11.03
C ARG A 306 2.79 -5.81 -11.87
N LEU A 307 1.73 -6.50 -12.28
CA LEU A 307 0.78 -5.99 -13.26
C LEU A 307 -0.16 -4.93 -12.67
N GLN A 308 -0.62 -5.10 -11.44
CA GLN A 308 -1.62 -4.23 -10.80
C GLN A 308 -1.03 -3.26 -9.78
N SER A 309 0.09 -3.59 -9.16
CA SER A 309 0.78 -2.76 -8.16
C SER A 309 -0.18 -2.07 -7.19
N ALA A 310 -0.53 -2.70 -6.07
CA ALA A 310 -1.43 -2.11 -5.06
C ALA A 310 -0.94 -0.73 -4.59
N VAL A 311 0.38 -0.51 -4.57
CA VAL A 311 1.00 0.81 -4.40
C VAL A 311 1.54 1.27 -5.75
N GLN A 312 0.92 2.28 -6.36
CA GLN A 312 1.29 2.79 -7.68
C GLN A 312 2.57 3.62 -7.67
N PHE A 313 2.72 4.46 -6.66
CA PHE A 313 3.91 5.27 -6.38
C PHE A 313 3.90 5.66 -4.92
N PHE A 314 5.04 6.05 -4.38
CA PHE A 314 5.06 6.67 -3.06
C PHE A 314 5.05 8.20 -3.22
N PRO A 315 4.41 8.93 -2.29
CA PRO A 315 4.46 10.39 -2.30
C PRO A 315 5.89 10.90 -2.40
N SER A 316 6.02 12.12 -2.85
CA SER A 316 7.24 12.81 -3.27
C SER A 316 8.49 12.44 -2.46
N ARG A 317 9.55 12.15 -3.18
CA ARG A 317 10.92 12.20 -2.66
C ARG A 317 11.48 13.58 -2.98
N SER A 318 12.41 14.06 -2.15
CA SER A 318 13.10 15.33 -2.36
C SER A 318 14.50 15.09 -2.90
N VAL A 319 14.89 15.84 -3.93
CA VAL A 319 16.23 15.76 -4.51
C VAL A 319 17.12 16.82 -3.84
N THR A 320 18.20 16.39 -3.18
CA THR A 320 19.08 17.27 -2.36
C THR A 320 20.32 17.76 -3.10
N ALA A 321 20.65 17.15 -4.25
CA ALA A 321 21.71 17.58 -5.18
C ALA A 321 21.24 17.30 -6.61
N ASP A 322 21.83 17.95 -7.61
CA ASP A 322 21.52 17.65 -9.00
C ASP A 322 21.82 16.17 -9.32
N ILE A 323 20.87 15.47 -9.94
CA ILE A 323 21.00 14.05 -10.32
C ILE A 323 20.76 13.91 -11.80
N GLU A 324 21.71 13.30 -12.51
CA GLU A 324 21.54 12.89 -13.89
C GLU A 324 21.03 11.45 -13.95
N VAL A 325 19.85 11.25 -14.57
CA VAL A 325 19.21 9.94 -14.70
C VAL A 325 18.34 9.88 -15.94
N GLY A 326 18.46 8.81 -16.73
CA GLY A 326 17.67 8.62 -17.96
C GLY A 326 17.83 9.75 -18.98
N GLY A 327 18.99 10.39 -19.04
CA GLY A 327 19.27 11.54 -19.93
C GLY A 327 18.65 12.86 -19.48
N THR A 328 18.05 12.91 -18.28
CA THR A 328 17.45 14.10 -17.67
C THR A 328 18.23 14.49 -16.43
N VAL A 329 18.51 15.78 -16.24
CA VAL A 329 19.03 16.34 -14.99
C VAL A 329 17.86 16.78 -14.14
N ILE A 330 17.72 16.18 -12.94
CA ILE A 330 16.78 16.59 -11.92
C ILE A 330 17.50 17.55 -10.97
N PRO A 331 17.15 18.84 -10.94
CA PRO A 331 17.83 19.83 -10.09
C PRO A 331 17.60 19.58 -8.61
N ALA A 332 18.57 19.97 -7.79
CA ALA A 332 18.40 20.04 -6.34
C ALA A 332 17.17 20.92 -5.98
N GLY A 333 16.44 20.51 -4.95
CA GLY A 333 15.19 21.19 -4.56
C GLY A 333 13.99 20.80 -5.43
N SER A 334 14.08 19.72 -6.23
CA SER A 334 12.95 19.15 -6.94
C SER A 334 12.28 18.03 -6.13
N ALA A 335 10.99 17.83 -6.39
CA ALA A 335 10.25 16.64 -5.97
C ALA A 335 10.29 15.57 -7.08
N VAL A 336 10.36 14.30 -6.69
CA VAL A 336 10.32 13.18 -7.64
C VAL A 336 9.36 12.09 -7.18
N HIS A 337 8.49 11.64 -8.09
CA HIS A 337 7.59 10.51 -7.88
C HIS A 337 8.14 9.28 -8.59
N LEU A 338 8.39 8.21 -7.83
CA LEU A 338 8.82 6.92 -8.35
C LEU A 338 7.58 6.08 -8.67
N LEU A 339 7.21 5.95 -9.96
CA LEU A 339 5.99 5.26 -10.39
C LEU A 339 6.22 3.75 -10.51
N TYR A 340 6.02 3.02 -9.40
CA TYR A 340 6.18 1.55 -9.36
C TYR A 340 5.26 0.85 -10.36
N GLY A 341 3.99 1.29 -10.47
CA GLY A 341 3.03 0.73 -11.41
C GLY A 341 3.47 0.89 -12.87
N ALA A 342 4.11 2.01 -13.21
CA ALA A 342 4.67 2.24 -14.54
C ALA A 342 5.94 1.40 -14.78
N ALA A 343 6.88 1.40 -13.84
CA ALA A 343 8.15 0.68 -13.96
C ALA A 343 7.94 -0.84 -14.03
N ASN A 344 6.90 -1.37 -13.37
CA ASN A 344 6.54 -2.79 -13.44
C ASN A 344 5.97 -3.21 -14.80
N ARG A 345 5.67 -2.26 -15.68
CA ARG A 345 5.21 -2.48 -17.06
C ARG A 345 6.19 -1.92 -18.09
N ASP A 346 7.43 -1.71 -17.69
CA ASP A 346 8.49 -1.26 -18.60
C ASP A 346 8.86 -2.36 -19.60
N PRO A 347 8.63 -2.16 -20.92
CA PRO A 347 8.94 -3.17 -21.95
C PRO A 347 10.44 -3.44 -22.11
N GLU A 348 11.32 -2.51 -21.69
CA GLU A 348 12.78 -2.76 -21.66
C GLU A 348 13.16 -3.78 -20.57
N ARG A 349 12.32 -3.92 -19.54
CA ARG A 349 12.55 -4.85 -18.43
C ARG A 349 11.70 -6.11 -18.52
N PHE A 350 10.45 -6.00 -18.92
CA PHE A 350 9.48 -7.08 -18.96
C PHE A 350 8.96 -7.29 -20.38
N PRO A 351 9.37 -8.37 -21.08
CA PRO A 351 8.77 -8.73 -22.36
C PRO A 351 7.26 -8.93 -22.21
N ASP A 352 6.48 -8.44 -23.16
CA ASP A 352 5.01 -8.46 -23.12
C ASP A 352 4.47 -7.95 -21.76
N PRO A 353 4.76 -6.67 -21.40
CA PRO A 353 4.55 -6.18 -20.04
C PRO A 353 3.08 -6.16 -19.62
N GLU A 354 2.16 -6.07 -20.57
CA GLU A 354 0.70 -6.05 -20.33
C GLU A 354 0.10 -7.46 -20.15
N LYS A 355 0.84 -8.50 -20.55
CA LYS A 355 0.38 -9.88 -20.42
C LYS A 355 0.50 -10.36 -18.98
N PHE A 356 -0.60 -10.88 -18.41
CA PHE A 356 -0.59 -11.65 -17.18
C PHE A 356 0.01 -13.04 -17.45
N ASP A 357 1.16 -13.33 -16.87
CA ASP A 357 1.90 -14.59 -17.09
C ASP A 357 2.44 -15.14 -15.77
N ILE A 358 1.68 -16.06 -15.17
CA ILE A 358 2.04 -16.72 -13.90
C ILE A 358 3.41 -17.44 -14.01
N GLN A 359 3.80 -17.86 -15.20
CA GLN A 359 5.05 -18.58 -15.43
C GLN A 359 6.16 -17.69 -15.94
N ARG A 360 6.03 -16.37 -15.83
CA ARG A 360 7.07 -15.42 -16.22
C ARG A 360 8.42 -15.82 -15.61
N PRO A 361 9.45 -16.04 -16.44
CA PRO A 361 10.71 -16.63 -15.98
C PRO A 361 11.52 -15.69 -15.08
N ASP A 362 11.41 -14.36 -15.30
CA ASP A 362 12.04 -13.34 -14.49
C ASP A 362 11.01 -12.26 -14.12
N ASN A 363 10.62 -12.25 -12.84
CA ASN A 363 9.63 -11.34 -12.28
C ASN A 363 10.20 -10.51 -11.13
N GLN A 364 11.37 -9.90 -11.33
CA GLN A 364 11.97 -8.98 -10.35
C GLN A 364 11.31 -7.61 -10.41
N HIS A 365 10.03 -7.55 -10.10
CA HIS A 365 9.26 -6.32 -10.08
C HIS A 365 9.61 -5.42 -8.87
N VAL A 366 9.16 -4.17 -8.91
CA VAL A 366 9.38 -3.17 -7.84
C VAL A 366 8.14 -2.92 -6.98
N GLY A 367 7.13 -3.78 -7.03
CA GLY A 367 5.88 -3.65 -6.25
C GLY A 367 6.08 -3.66 -4.72
N TRP A 368 7.19 -4.23 -4.24
CA TRP A 368 7.61 -4.18 -2.83
C TRP A 368 8.51 -2.98 -2.50
N GLY A 369 8.64 -2.00 -3.40
CA GLY A 369 9.65 -0.96 -3.30
C GLY A 369 11.08 -1.50 -3.51
N ARG A 370 12.06 -0.60 -3.44
CA ARG A 370 13.50 -0.91 -3.53
C ARG A 370 14.29 0.04 -2.63
N GLY A 371 15.58 -0.30 -2.43
CA GLY A 371 16.47 0.49 -1.59
C GLY A 371 16.15 0.37 -0.10
N VAL A 372 16.52 1.38 0.66
CA VAL A 372 16.37 1.40 2.12
C VAL A 372 14.90 1.31 2.57
N HIS A 373 13.98 1.81 1.76
CA HIS A 373 12.54 1.78 2.00
C HIS A 373 11.81 0.56 1.40
N SER A 374 12.52 -0.52 1.05
CA SER A 374 11.85 -1.77 0.66
C SER A 374 10.88 -2.23 1.77
N CYS A 375 9.74 -2.83 1.35
CA CYS A 375 8.64 -3.15 2.25
C CYS A 375 9.06 -4.02 3.44
N VAL A 376 8.83 -3.53 4.66
CA VAL A 376 9.09 -4.28 5.91
C VAL A 376 8.05 -5.38 6.11
N GLY A 377 6.80 -5.15 5.67
CA GLY A 377 5.67 -6.09 5.77
C GLY A 377 5.61 -7.14 4.67
N GLY A 378 6.52 -7.10 3.67
CA GLY A 378 6.47 -7.99 2.51
C GLY A 378 6.37 -9.48 2.84
N PRO A 379 7.12 -10.03 3.80
CA PRO A 379 6.97 -11.43 4.21
C PRO A 379 5.59 -11.77 4.79
N LEU A 380 5.01 -10.87 5.60
CA LEU A 380 3.67 -11.05 6.17
C LEU A 380 2.59 -10.97 5.08
N ALA A 381 2.62 -9.94 4.26
CA ALA A 381 1.64 -9.76 3.19
C ALA A 381 1.65 -10.95 2.20
N ARG A 382 2.84 -11.50 1.88
CA ARG A 382 2.92 -12.73 1.07
C ARG A 382 2.22 -13.91 1.73
N LEU A 383 2.39 -14.09 3.03
CA LEU A 383 1.72 -15.15 3.76
C LEU A 383 0.20 -14.97 3.75
N GLU A 384 -0.29 -13.77 4.05
CA GLU A 384 -1.71 -13.43 4.07
C GLU A 384 -2.36 -13.63 2.70
N VAL A 385 -1.77 -13.03 1.65
CA VAL A 385 -2.32 -13.12 0.28
C VAL A 385 -2.28 -14.56 -0.23
N ASN A 386 -1.22 -15.32 0.09
CA ASN A 386 -1.12 -16.72 -0.33
C ASN A 386 -2.23 -17.57 0.29
N ILE A 387 -2.43 -17.47 1.61
CA ILE A 387 -3.46 -18.24 2.32
C ILE A 387 -4.87 -17.81 1.86
N ALA A 388 -5.08 -16.51 1.71
CA ALA A 388 -6.36 -15.99 1.25
C ALA A 388 -6.68 -16.46 -0.17
N LEU A 389 -5.74 -16.35 -1.11
CA LEU A 389 -5.97 -16.75 -2.49
C LEU A 389 -6.15 -18.27 -2.63
N GLU A 390 -5.33 -19.06 -1.96
CA GLU A 390 -5.48 -20.53 -1.95
C GLU A 390 -6.85 -20.93 -1.38
N THR A 391 -7.27 -20.32 -0.28
CA THR A 391 -8.56 -20.61 0.36
C THR A 391 -9.73 -20.21 -0.54
N PHE A 392 -9.65 -19.04 -1.20
CA PHE A 392 -10.65 -18.59 -2.17
C PHE A 392 -10.79 -19.58 -3.34
N LEU A 393 -9.69 -19.90 -4.00
CA LEU A 393 -9.68 -20.83 -5.15
C LEU A 393 -10.19 -22.22 -4.79
N ARG A 394 -9.89 -22.71 -3.60
CA ARG A 394 -10.33 -24.04 -3.13
C ARG A 394 -11.81 -24.07 -2.78
N ARG A 395 -12.39 -22.98 -2.24
CA ARG A 395 -13.71 -23.02 -1.62
C ARG A 395 -14.82 -22.35 -2.42
N VAL A 396 -14.49 -21.34 -3.26
CA VAL A 396 -15.48 -20.62 -4.06
C VAL A 396 -15.58 -21.25 -5.45
N GLU A 397 -16.70 -21.90 -5.75
CA GLU A 397 -16.91 -22.58 -7.03
C GLU A 397 -17.49 -21.63 -8.09
N ASN A 398 -16.86 -21.64 -9.27
CA ASN A 398 -17.27 -20.88 -10.45
C ASN A 398 -17.50 -19.38 -10.15
N PRO A 399 -16.56 -18.67 -9.54
CA PRO A 399 -16.69 -17.24 -9.28
C PRO A 399 -16.71 -16.43 -10.59
N ARG A 400 -17.59 -15.40 -10.67
CA ARG A 400 -17.78 -14.54 -11.84
C ARG A 400 -17.92 -13.09 -11.39
N LEU A 401 -17.32 -12.15 -12.15
CA LEU A 401 -17.49 -10.72 -11.90
C LEU A 401 -18.94 -10.30 -12.19
N VAL A 402 -19.52 -9.53 -11.29
CA VAL A 402 -20.83 -8.89 -11.50
C VAL A 402 -20.69 -7.61 -12.31
N VAL A 403 -19.65 -6.83 -12.01
CA VAL A 403 -19.35 -5.57 -12.70
C VAL A 403 -17.87 -5.55 -13.10
N ASP A 404 -17.58 -5.18 -14.36
CA ASP A 404 -16.21 -5.00 -14.86
C ASP A 404 -16.13 -3.78 -15.81
N PRO A 405 -15.30 -2.75 -15.53
CA PRO A 405 -14.46 -2.62 -14.35
C PRO A 405 -15.27 -2.34 -13.07
N PRO A 406 -14.80 -2.85 -11.89
CA PRO A 406 -15.40 -2.50 -10.62
C PRO A 406 -15.12 -1.03 -10.27
N PRO A 407 -15.88 -0.40 -9.35
CA PRO A 407 -15.55 0.90 -8.83
C PRO A 407 -14.23 0.85 -8.06
N TYR A 408 -13.39 1.89 -8.21
CA TYR A 408 -12.09 2.01 -7.56
C TYR A 408 -12.12 3.02 -6.41
N ARG A 409 -11.18 2.89 -5.47
CA ARG A 409 -10.94 3.87 -4.41
C ARG A 409 -10.43 5.19 -4.98
N VAL A 410 -10.70 6.30 -4.28
CA VAL A 410 -10.27 7.63 -4.73
C VAL A 410 -8.75 7.78 -4.70
N ASN A 411 -8.09 7.16 -3.73
CA ASN A 411 -6.64 7.30 -3.52
C ASN A 411 -5.83 6.77 -4.72
N GLN A 412 -4.87 7.58 -5.23
CA GLN A 412 -4.02 7.21 -6.36
C GLN A 412 -2.82 6.35 -5.94
N VAL A 413 -2.34 6.56 -4.73
CA VAL A 413 -1.15 5.86 -4.22
C VAL A 413 -1.49 4.41 -3.93
N PHE A 414 -2.54 4.18 -3.14
CA PHE A 414 -3.06 2.85 -2.80
C PHE A 414 -4.22 2.51 -3.72
N ARG A 415 -3.88 2.01 -4.91
CA ARG A 415 -4.87 1.69 -5.93
C ARG A 415 -5.49 0.32 -5.69
N GLY A 416 -6.82 0.26 -5.65
CA GLY A 416 -7.57 -0.98 -5.55
C GLY A 416 -9.07 -0.76 -5.77
N PRO A 417 -9.82 -1.84 -6.03
CA PRO A 417 -11.27 -1.77 -6.05
C PRO A 417 -11.83 -1.23 -4.72
N LEU A 418 -12.83 -0.37 -4.81
CA LEU A 418 -13.64 0.03 -3.64
C LEU A 418 -14.57 -1.11 -3.25
N HIS A 419 -15.21 -1.72 -4.26
CA HIS A 419 -16.04 -2.91 -4.15
C HIS A 419 -15.69 -3.86 -5.29
N LEU A 420 -15.75 -5.16 -5.05
CA LEU A 420 -15.54 -6.20 -6.03
C LEU A 420 -16.62 -7.29 -5.87
N GLU A 421 -17.77 -7.04 -6.46
CA GLU A 421 -18.90 -7.96 -6.42
C GLU A 421 -18.64 -9.19 -7.28
N VAL A 422 -18.74 -10.37 -6.65
CA VAL A 422 -18.55 -11.68 -7.29
C VAL A 422 -19.77 -12.54 -7.07
N GLU A 423 -20.31 -13.07 -8.17
CA GLU A 423 -21.31 -14.15 -8.16
C GLU A 423 -20.60 -15.51 -8.15
N PHE A 424 -21.18 -16.51 -7.49
CA PHE A 424 -20.62 -17.85 -7.39
C PHE A 424 -21.71 -18.92 -7.36
N ASP A 425 -21.36 -20.18 -7.65
CA ASP A 425 -22.34 -21.27 -7.61
C ASP A 425 -22.54 -21.77 -6.18
N ARG A 426 -21.46 -22.00 -5.44
CA ARG A 426 -21.49 -22.39 -4.02
C ARG A 426 -20.14 -22.14 -3.34
N ILE A 427 -20.17 -22.10 -2.00
CA ILE A 427 -18.97 -22.13 -1.15
C ILE A 427 -18.92 -23.50 -0.47
N THR A 428 -17.83 -24.21 -0.71
CA THR A 428 -17.57 -25.56 -0.11
C THR A 428 -17.08 -25.45 1.34
N GLY A 429 -17.09 -26.55 2.07
CA GLY A 429 -16.65 -26.63 3.46
C GLY A 429 -15.14 -26.70 3.60
#